data_1f664ad94c6a79998b754f9c207675f5
#
_entry.id   1f664ad94c6a79998b754f9c207675f5
#
_cell.length_a   1.000
_cell.length_b   1.000
_cell.length_c   1.000
_cell.angle_alpha   90.00
_cell.angle_beta   90.00
_cell.angle_gamma   90.00
#
_symmetry.space_group_name_H-M   'P 1'
#
loop_
_entity.id
_entity.type
_entity.pdbx_description
1 polymer ?
#
loop_
_entity_poly.entity_id
_entity_poly.type
_entity_poly.pdbx_seq_one_letter_code
_entity_poly.pdbx_strand_id
1 'polypeptide(L)'
;MPRRVATGVRHIGHQVVNGIWRFGVASRFLFLTLFYSATSFRRFHLTIKEIYFTGVQSLIIILVSGLFVGMVLGMQGYETLQRYGASESLGVMVALSLVRELGPVVAGLLFASRAGSAITAEIGLMKATEQLSAMEMMAVNPIARVVAPRFWAGVISMPLLAAMFSAMGVFGGYLVGVKLIGVDEGAFWSQMQSAVDFEKDVVNGVIKSFVFGVAVTTIALFEGYDAPPTAEGVSGATTRTVVTSSLAILALDFILTAFMFRGEG
;
A
#
# COMPACT_ATOMS: atom_id res chain seq x y z
N MET A 1 19.91 -33.00 -26.99
CA MET A 1 19.34 -31.63 -26.90
C MET A 1 17.83 -31.58 -26.63
N PRO A 2 16.93 -32.42 -27.16
CA PRO A 2 15.47 -32.26 -26.95
C PRO A 2 14.99 -32.48 -25.50
N ARG A 3 15.64 -33.33 -24.70
CA ARG A 3 15.22 -33.57 -23.30
C ARG A 3 15.41 -32.38 -22.36
N ARG A 4 16.45 -31.54 -22.56
CA ARG A 4 16.67 -30.34 -21.72
C ARG A 4 15.65 -29.23 -22.01
N VAL A 5 15.20 -29.09 -23.23
CA VAL A 5 14.16 -28.13 -23.64
C VAL A 5 12.80 -28.56 -23.08
N ALA A 6 12.47 -29.83 -23.15
CA ALA A 6 11.23 -30.38 -22.59
C ALA A 6 11.15 -30.27 -21.08
N THR A 7 12.26 -30.45 -20.36
CA THR A 7 12.31 -30.23 -18.90
C THR A 7 12.17 -28.76 -18.54
N GLY A 8 12.75 -27.84 -19.33
CA GLY A 8 12.58 -26.38 -19.14
C GLY A 8 11.13 -25.93 -19.34
N VAL A 9 10.49 -26.37 -20.43
CA VAL A 9 9.08 -26.03 -20.70
C VAL A 9 8.14 -26.61 -19.64
N ARG A 10 8.40 -27.83 -19.18
CA ARG A 10 7.62 -28.44 -18.09
C ARG A 10 7.80 -27.70 -16.78
N HIS A 11 9.00 -27.21 -16.46
CA HIS A 11 9.26 -26.42 -15.25
C HIS A 11 8.52 -25.08 -15.28
N ILE A 12 8.57 -24.37 -16.41
CA ILE A 12 7.82 -23.12 -16.60
C ILE A 12 6.31 -23.38 -16.53
N GLY A 13 5.83 -24.45 -17.15
CA GLY A 13 4.41 -24.83 -17.07
C GLY A 13 3.95 -25.08 -15.66
N HIS A 14 4.75 -25.80 -14.84
CA HIS A 14 4.45 -26.00 -13.42
C HIS A 14 4.45 -24.68 -12.62
N GLN A 15 5.37 -23.77 -12.89
CA GLN A 15 5.40 -22.46 -12.22
C GLN A 15 4.15 -21.64 -12.54
N VAL A 16 3.73 -21.60 -13.81
CA VAL A 16 2.52 -20.88 -14.23
C VAL A 16 1.27 -21.48 -13.59
N VAL A 17 1.12 -22.80 -13.65
CA VAL A 17 -0.03 -23.50 -13.03
C VAL A 17 -0.07 -23.27 -11.53
N ASN A 18 1.07 -23.38 -10.84
CA ASN A 18 1.16 -23.08 -9.41
C ASN A 18 0.82 -21.62 -9.09
N GLY A 19 1.24 -20.68 -9.94
CA GLY A 19 0.89 -19.26 -9.80
C GLY A 19 -0.62 -19.02 -9.91
N ILE A 20 -1.25 -19.59 -10.93
CA ILE A 20 -2.71 -19.50 -11.12
C ILE A 20 -3.46 -20.15 -9.97
N TRP A 21 -3.00 -21.31 -9.50
CA TRP A 21 -3.61 -22.01 -8.37
C TRP A 21 -3.50 -21.18 -7.08
N ARG A 22 -2.32 -20.64 -6.77
CA ARG A 22 -2.12 -19.74 -5.61
C ARG A 22 -2.99 -18.50 -5.68
N PHE A 23 -3.14 -17.90 -6.88
CA PHE A 23 -4.04 -16.77 -7.09
C PHE A 23 -5.51 -17.14 -6.81
N GLY A 24 -5.95 -18.32 -7.26
CA GLY A 24 -7.28 -18.83 -6.96
C GLY A 24 -7.52 -19.05 -5.46
N VAL A 25 -6.53 -19.62 -4.75
CA VAL A 25 -6.61 -19.81 -3.29
C VAL A 25 -6.64 -18.47 -2.56
N ALA A 26 -5.81 -17.50 -2.97
CA ALA A 26 -5.79 -16.16 -2.39
C ALA A 26 -7.12 -15.41 -2.62
N SER A 27 -7.70 -15.54 -3.82
CA SER A 27 -9.03 -14.95 -4.12
C SER A 27 -10.13 -15.57 -3.27
N ARG A 28 -10.12 -16.90 -3.09
CA ARG A 28 -11.04 -17.60 -2.18
C ARG A 28 -10.86 -17.14 -0.73
N PHE A 29 -9.62 -16.97 -0.29
CA PHE A 29 -9.30 -16.47 1.04
C PHE A 29 -9.86 -15.06 1.26
N LEU A 30 -9.67 -14.16 0.29
CA LEU A 30 -10.27 -12.81 0.31
C LEU A 30 -11.79 -12.87 0.43
N PHE A 31 -12.43 -13.72 -0.38
CA PHE A 31 -13.88 -13.88 -0.36
C PHE A 31 -14.40 -14.35 1.00
N LEU A 32 -13.72 -15.33 1.60
CA LEU A 32 -14.02 -15.79 2.96
C LEU A 32 -13.82 -14.68 4.00
N THR A 33 -12.74 -13.91 3.89
CA THR A 33 -12.47 -12.77 4.77
C THR A 33 -13.58 -11.73 4.69
N LEU A 34 -14.03 -11.40 3.48
CA LEU A 34 -15.15 -10.48 3.26
C LEU A 34 -16.47 -11.04 3.79
N PHE A 35 -16.74 -12.33 3.60
CA PHE A 35 -17.95 -12.97 4.11
C PHE A 35 -18.02 -12.93 5.65
N TYR A 36 -16.89 -13.20 6.32
CA TYR A 36 -16.83 -13.13 7.79
C TYR A 36 -16.64 -11.70 8.34
N SER A 37 -16.47 -10.71 7.49
CA SER A 37 -16.34 -9.28 7.88
C SER A 37 -17.58 -8.74 8.60
N ALA A 38 -18.78 -9.25 8.28
CA ALA A 38 -20.00 -8.88 8.98
C ALA A 38 -19.93 -9.12 10.51
N THR A 39 -19.20 -10.15 10.91
CA THR A 39 -18.96 -10.45 12.32
C THR A 39 -17.94 -9.50 12.95
N SER A 40 -16.97 -9.00 12.17
CA SER A 40 -15.97 -8.03 12.60
C SER A 40 -16.57 -6.66 12.91
N PHE A 41 -17.56 -6.22 12.14
CA PHE A 41 -18.27 -4.97 12.41
C PHE A 41 -19.01 -4.95 13.76
N ARG A 42 -19.48 -6.11 14.22
CA ARG A 42 -20.06 -6.24 15.58
C ARG A 42 -19.02 -6.11 16.70
N ARG A 43 -17.71 -6.25 16.39
CA ARG A 43 -16.60 -6.18 17.34
C ARG A 43 -15.61 -5.09 16.97
N PHE A 44 -16.11 -3.89 16.69
CA PHE A 44 -15.34 -2.75 16.18
C PHE A 44 -14.12 -2.39 17.06
N HIS A 45 -14.20 -2.63 18.33
CA HIS A 45 -13.09 -2.43 19.28
C HIS A 45 -11.83 -3.24 18.88
N LEU A 46 -11.98 -4.46 18.31
CA LEU A 46 -10.81 -5.23 17.82
C LEU A 46 -10.16 -4.55 16.62
N THR A 47 -10.98 -4.06 15.70
CA THR A 47 -10.50 -3.36 14.51
C THR A 47 -9.77 -2.06 14.89
N ILE A 48 -10.26 -1.31 15.87
CA ILE A 48 -9.57 -0.09 16.37
C ILE A 48 -8.19 -0.43 16.93
N LYS A 49 -8.07 -1.50 17.70
CA LYS A 49 -6.78 -1.95 18.24
C LYS A 49 -5.80 -2.30 17.10
N GLU A 50 -6.28 -3.01 16.09
CA GLU A 50 -5.46 -3.37 14.93
C GLU A 50 -5.10 -2.14 14.07
N ILE A 51 -5.98 -1.12 13.96
CA ILE A 51 -5.68 0.17 13.31
C ILE A 51 -4.51 0.86 14.03
N TYR A 52 -4.47 0.81 15.35
CA TYR A 52 -3.35 1.38 16.10
C TYR A 52 -2.02 0.71 15.74
N PHE A 53 -1.98 -0.62 15.72
CA PHE A 53 -0.76 -1.37 15.38
C PHE A 53 -0.36 -1.24 13.92
N THR A 54 -1.31 -1.23 13.01
CA THR A 54 -1.06 -1.19 11.57
C THR A 54 -0.83 0.24 11.07
N GLY A 55 -1.66 1.19 11.53
CA GLY A 55 -1.66 2.58 11.08
C GLY A 55 -0.72 3.46 11.90
N VAL A 56 -1.02 3.64 13.21
CA VAL A 56 -0.30 4.63 14.03
C VAL A 56 1.18 4.33 14.16
N GLN A 57 1.56 3.09 14.31
CA GLN A 57 2.98 2.73 14.38
C GLN A 57 3.72 2.88 13.02
N SER A 58 2.99 3.02 11.91
CA SER A 58 3.57 3.32 10.59
C SER A 58 3.70 4.83 10.33
N LEU A 59 3.08 5.69 11.15
CA LEU A 59 3.03 7.14 10.92
C LEU A 59 4.41 7.78 10.84
N ILE A 60 5.32 7.43 11.73
CA ILE A 60 6.64 8.08 11.79
C ILE A 60 7.39 7.89 10.47
N ILE A 61 7.46 6.66 9.96
CA ILE A 61 8.16 6.39 8.70
C ILE A 61 7.47 7.09 7.52
N ILE A 62 6.15 7.13 7.52
CA ILE A 62 5.35 7.78 6.47
C ILE A 62 5.57 9.30 6.46
N LEU A 63 5.51 9.95 7.64
CA LEU A 63 5.69 11.40 7.75
C LEU A 63 7.10 11.84 7.37
N VAL A 64 8.11 11.15 7.90
CA VAL A 64 9.52 11.46 7.62
C VAL A 64 9.85 11.21 6.14
N SER A 65 9.42 10.09 5.60
CA SER A 65 9.63 9.79 4.17
C SER A 65 8.88 10.77 3.26
N GLY A 66 7.63 11.11 3.58
CA GLY A 66 6.85 12.11 2.85
C GLY A 66 7.56 13.47 2.81
N LEU A 67 8.04 13.93 3.97
CA LEU A 67 8.79 15.18 4.07
C LEU A 67 10.01 15.19 3.14
N PHE A 68 10.87 14.18 3.21
CA PHE A 68 12.08 14.12 2.38
C PHE A 68 11.78 13.96 0.89
N VAL A 69 10.80 13.15 0.52
CA VAL A 69 10.36 13.02 -0.88
C VAL A 69 9.84 14.36 -1.40
N GLY A 70 9.05 15.08 -0.60
CA GLY A 70 8.58 16.41 -0.94
C GLY A 70 9.69 17.44 -1.11
N MET A 71 10.70 17.41 -0.22
CA MET A 71 11.88 18.28 -0.34
C MET A 71 12.66 18.03 -1.62
N VAL A 72 12.86 16.75 -1.99
CA VAL A 72 13.53 16.37 -3.24
C VAL A 72 12.72 16.81 -4.46
N LEU A 73 11.40 16.60 -4.44
CA LEU A 73 10.50 17.07 -5.51
C LEU A 73 10.52 18.60 -5.64
N GLY A 74 10.53 19.31 -4.53
CA GLY A 74 10.65 20.76 -4.52
C GLY A 74 11.94 21.25 -5.19
N MET A 75 13.07 20.61 -4.86
CA MET A 75 14.37 20.96 -5.43
C MET A 75 14.47 20.61 -6.92
N GLN A 76 14.18 19.39 -7.30
CA GLN A 76 14.27 18.94 -8.70
C GLN A 76 13.20 19.60 -9.59
N GLY A 77 12.00 19.79 -9.01
CA GLY A 77 10.91 20.48 -9.69
C GLY A 77 11.26 21.91 -10.02
N TYR A 78 11.85 22.64 -9.07
CA TYR A 78 12.31 24.01 -9.30
C TYR A 78 13.36 24.09 -10.42
N GLU A 79 14.40 23.27 -10.39
CA GLU A 79 15.42 23.24 -11.44
C GLU A 79 14.84 22.98 -12.83
N THR A 80 13.85 22.09 -12.91
CA THR A 80 13.18 21.77 -14.17
C THR A 80 12.31 22.92 -14.64
N LEU A 81 11.46 23.46 -13.78
CA LEU A 81 10.52 24.55 -14.13
C LEU A 81 11.24 25.86 -14.44
N GLN A 82 12.36 26.14 -13.78
CA GLN A 82 13.18 27.31 -14.04
C GLN A 82 13.69 27.35 -15.48
N ARG A 83 14.06 26.21 -16.06
CA ARG A 83 14.52 26.10 -17.46
C ARG A 83 13.42 26.49 -18.46
N TYR A 84 12.15 26.36 -18.08
CA TYR A 84 10.99 26.72 -18.90
C TYR A 84 10.38 28.08 -18.50
N GLY A 85 10.99 28.81 -17.56
CA GLY A 85 10.46 30.08 -17.07
C GLY A 85 9.15 29.98 -16.27
N ALA A 86 8.85 28.78 -15.73
CA ALA A 86 7.59 28.47 -15.04
C ALA A 86 7.80 28.14 -13.54
N SER A 87 8.79 28.76 -12.89
CA SER A 87 9.16 28.48 -11.49
C SER A 87 8.01 28.72 -10.49
N GLU A 88 7.07 29.61 -10.80
CA GLU A 88 5.88 29.87 -9.98
C GLU A 88 4.93 28.65 -9.90
N SER A 89 4.94 27.78 -10.92
CA SER A 89 4.09 26.58 -10.96
C SER A 89 4.63 25.41 -10.12
N LEU A 90 5.67 25.62 -9.30
CA LEU A 90 6.28 24.59 -8.46
C LEU A 90 5.26 23.95 -7.52
N GLY A 91 4.40 24.74 -6.88
CA GLY A 91 3.36 24.24 -5.97
C GLY A 91 2.40 23.27 -6.65
N VAL A 92 1.99 23.59 -7.88
CA VAL A 92 1.12 22.72 -8.69
C VAL A 92 1.79 21.37 -8.98
N MET A 93 3.02 21.42 -9.47
CA MET A 93 3.77 20.22 -9.82
C MET A 93 3.98 19.30 -8.61
N VAL A 94 4.38 19.85 -7.47
CA VAL A 94 4.60 19.09 -6.23
C VAL A 94 3.28 18.47 -5.74
N ALA A 95 2.21 19.23 -5.69
CA ALA A 95 0.92 18.76 -5.19
C ALA A 95 0.33 17.65 -6.08
N LEU A 96 0.26 17.87 -7.39
CA LEU A 96 -0.30 16.90 -8.33
C LEU A 96 0.52 15.61 -8.37
N SER A 97 1.85 15.71 -8.36
CA SER A 97 2.72 14.52 -8.33
C SER A 97 2.52 13.70 -7.07
N LEU A 98 2.36 14.34 -5.91
CA LEU A 98 2.16 13.66 -4.63
C LEU A 98 0.75 13.09 -4.50
N VAL A 99 -0.27 13.87 -4.79
CA VAL A 99 -1.66 13.46 -4.55
C VAL A 99 -2.11 12.38 -5.53
N ARG A 100 -1.78 12.54 -6.82
CA ARG A 100 -2.23 11.61 -7.87
C ARG A 100 -1.47 10.28 -7.89
N GLU A 101 -0.13 10.33 -7.66
CA GLU A 101 0.73 9.17 -7.95
C GLU A 101 1.63 8.79 -6.76
N LEU A 102 2.58 9.66 -6.41
CA LEU A 102 3.63 9.30 -5.46
C LEU A 102 3.11 9.05 -4.03
N GLY A 103 2.10 9.80 -3.60
CA GLY A 103 1.49 9.62 -2.29
C GLY A 103 0.96 8.20 -2.09
N PRO A 104 -0.01 7.75 -2.88
CA PRO A 104 -0.55 6.40 -2.80
C PRO A 104 0.51 5.31 -2.99
N VAL A 105 1.38 5.43 -4.01
CA VAL A 105 2.37 4.40 -4.36
C VAL A 105 3.44 4.27 -3.28
N VAL A 106 4.10 5.37 -2.90
CA VAL A 106 5.21 5.32 -1.93
C VAL A 106 4.69 4.96 -0.54
N ALA A 107 3.54 5.54 -0.12
CA ALA A 107 2.91 5.13 1.13
C ALA A 107 2.54 3.64 1.11
N GLY A 108 2.05 3.10 -0.02
CA GLY A 108 1.75 1.69 -0.18
C GLY A 108 2.97 0.78 -0.05
N LEU A 109 4.09 1.16 -0.67
CA LEU A 109 5.35 0.41 -0.56
C LEU A 109 5.89 0.40 0.88
N LEU A 110 5.85 1.55 1.55
CA LEU A 110 6.25 1.66 2.96
C LEU A 110 5.31 0.88 3.88
N PHE A 111 4.01 0.92 3.60
CA PHE A 111 3.00 0.15 4.31
C PHE A 111 3.21 -1.36 4.13
N ALA A 112 3.47 -1.82 2.92
CA ALA A 112 3.74 -3.23 2.62
C ALA A 112 4.99 -3.73 3.35
N SER A 113 6.07 -2.93 3.35
CA SER A 113 7.33 -3.31 3.99
C SER A 113 7.22 -3.36 5.52
N ARG A 114 6.50 -2.41 6.14
CA ARG A 114 6.40 -2.33 7.60
C ARG A 114 5.18 -3.06 8.15
N ALA A 115 3.97 -2.65 7.76
CA ALA A 115 2.73 -3.20 8.29
C ALA A 115 2.41 -4.57 7.67
N GLY A 116 2.61 -4.72 6.36
CA GLY A 116 2.41 -5.99 5.68
C GLY A 116 3.29 -7.10 6.23
N SER A 117 4.58 -6.86 6.39
CA SER A 117 5.51 -7.82 6.98
C SER A 117 5.17 -8.16 8.45
N ALA A 118 4.76 -7.17 9.25
CA ALA A 118 4.37 -7.37 10.64
C ALA A 118 3.10 -8.26 10.75
N ILE A 119 2.06 -7.97 9.96
CA ILE A 119 0.84 -8.78 9.91
C ILE A 119 1.16 -10.23 9.51
N THR A 120 2.00 -10.43 8.49
CA THR A 120 2.43 -11.75 8.04
C THR A 120 3.18 -12.51 9.13
N ALA A 121 4.12 -11.83 9.81
CA ALA A 121 4.89 -12.42 10.89
C ALA A 121 4.01 -12.82 12.08
N GLU A 122 3.08 -11.96 12.50
CA GLU A 122 2.17 -12.24 13.61
C GLU A 122 1.28 -13.46 13.32
N ILE A 123 0.64 -13.53 12.14
CA ILE A 123 -0.21 -14.65 11.78
C ILE A 123 0.60 -15.94 11.63
N GLY A 124 1.77 -15.85 10.98
CA GLY A 124 2.68 -16.98 10.85
C GLY A 124 3.16 -17.50 12.21
N LEU A 125 3.44 -16.60 13.16
CA LEU A 125 3.79 -16.97 14.53
C LEU A 125 2.61 -17.62 15.27
N MET A 126 1.39 -17.05 15.16
CA MET A 126 0.19 -17.66 15.75
C MET A 126 -0.06 -19.08 15.21
N LYS A 127 0.27 -19.31 13.94
CA LYS A 127 0.20 -20.65 13.33
C LYS A 127 1.29 -21.57 13.87
N ALA A 128 2.53 -21.09 13.94
CA ALA A 128 3.67 -21.86 14.42
C ALA A 128 3.56 -22.26 15.92
N THR A 129 2.84 -21.47 16.71
CA THR A 129 2.54 -21.73 18.12
C THR A 129 1.18 -22.42 18.35
N GLU A 130 0.57 -22.95 17.30
CA GLU A 130 -0.71 -23.68 17.31
C GLU A 130 -1.92 -22.88 17.84
N GLN A 131 -1.80 -21.54 17.98
CA GLN A 131 -2.89 -20.70 18.48
C GLN A 131 -4.11 -20.70 17.55
N LEU A 132 -3.90 -20.78 16.23
CA LEU A 132 -5.00 -20.85 15.26
C LEU A 132 -5.76 -22.17 15.38
N SER A 133 -5.04 -23.29 15.50
CA SER A 133 -5.62 -24.63 15.70
C SER A 133 -6.34 -24.75 17.05
N ALA A 134 -5.79 -24.15 18.12
CA ALA A 134 -6.44 -24.10 19.42
C ALA A 134 -7.77 -23.31 19.37
N MET A 135 -7.86 -22.23 18.58
CA MET A 135 -9.13 -21.51 18.38
C MET A 135 -10.16 -22.39 17.67
N GLU A 136 -9.76 -23.16 16.64
CA GLU A 136 -10.65 -24.07 15.93
C GLU A 136 -11.19 -25.17 16.83
N MET A 137 -10.34 -25.74 17.70
CA MET A 137 -10.77 -26.73 18.71
C MET A 137 -11.79 -26.16 19.72
N MET A 138 -11.71 -24.85 19.99
CA MET A 138 -12.71 -24.14 20.81
C MET A 138 -13.95 -23.66 20.02
N ALA A 139 -14.15 -24.14 18.78
CA ALA A 139 -15.21 -23.72 17.88
C ALA A 139 -15.21 -22.20 17.55
N VAL A 140 -14.04 -21.55 17.66
CA VAL A 140 -13.85 -20.13 17.29
C VAL A 140 -13.21 -20.07 15.91
N ASN A 141 -13.90 -19.46 14.94
CA ASN A 141 -13.36 -19.31 13.59
C ASN A 141 -12.19 -18.30 13.57
N PRO A 142 -10.94 -18.71 13.22
CA PRO A 142 -9.77 -17.83 13.19
C PRO A 142 -9.90 -16.71 12.16
N ILE A 143 -10.56 -16.96 11.02
CA ILE A 143 -10.76 -15.95 9.98
C ILE A 143 -11.63 -14.82 10.52
N ALA A 144 -12.73 -15.11 11.20
CA ALA A 144 -13.60 -14.11 11.77
C ALA A 144 -12.97 -13.34 12.95
N ARG A 145 -12.12 -14.01 13.73
CA ARG A 145 -11.56 -13.44 14.98
C ARG A 145 -10.25 -12.70 14.79
N VAL A 146 -9.40 -13.17 13.87
CA VAL A 146 -8.03 -12.69 13.69
C VAL A 146 -7.85 -11.99 12.34
N VAL A 147 -8.29 -12.63 11.25
CA VAL A 147 -8.03 -12.16 9.88
C VAL A 147 -8.91 -10.95 9.52
N ALA A 148 -10.22 -11.04 9.75
CA ALA A 148 -11.14 -9.99 9.34
C ALA A 148 -10.91 -8.62 10.04
N PRO A 149 -10.62 -8.52 11.35
CA PRO A 149 -10.28 -7.23 11.97
C PRO A 149 -9.00 -6.61 11.42
N ARG A 150 -7.96 -7.43 11.15
CA ARG A 150 -6.70 -6.98 10.56
C ARG A 150 -6.85 -6.54 9.12
N PHE A 151 -7.71 -7.23 8.36
CA PHE A 151 -8.03 -6.82 6.99
C PHE A 151 -8.60 -5.40 6.95
N TRP A 152 -9.64 -5.13 7.73
CA TRP A 152 -10.25 -3.80 7.77
C TRP A 152 -9.34 -2.74 8.36
N ALA A 153 -8.53 -3.10 9.35
CA ALA A 153 -7.53 -2.19 9.89
C ALA A 153 -6.55 -1.73 8.81
N GLY A 154 -6.02 -2.63 7.99
CA GLY A 154 -5.11 -2.28 6.91
C GLY A 154 -5.78 -1.47 5.80
N VAL A 155 -6.98 -1.86 5.38
CA VAL A 155 -7.76 -1.18 4.34
C VAL A 155 -8.11 0.26 4.73
N ILE A 156 -8.46 0.51 6.00
CA ILE A 156 -8.78 1.85 6.51
C ILE A 156 -7.51 2.67 6.73
N SER A 157 -6.44 2.06 7.25
CA SER A 157 -5.20 2.77 7.56
C SER A 157 -4.49 3.27 6.30
N MET A 158 -4.55 2.52 5.19
CA MET A 158 -3.79 2.83 3.99
C MET A 158 -4.14 4.18 3.35
N PRO A 159 -5.43 4.56 3.11
CA PRO A 159 -5.78 5.87 2.58
C PRO A 159 -5.38 7.02 3.53
N LEU A 160 -5.51 6.81 4.83
CA LEU A 160 -5.11 7.80 5.83
C LEU A 160 -3.59 8.05 5.80
N LEU A 161 -2.80 6.98 5.72
CA LEU A 161 -1.35 7.08 5.62
C LEU A 161 -0.90 7.74 4.30
N ALA A 162 -1.56 7.45 3.19
CA ALA A 162 -1.30 8.08 1.90
C ALA A 162 -1.62 9.58 1.93
N ALA A 163 -2.72 9.98 2.55
CA ALA A 163 -3.07 11.40 2.74
C ALA A 163 -2.03 12.12 3.61
N MET A 164 -1.61 11.50 4.71
CA MET A 164 -0.57 12.05 5.59
C MET A 164 0.79 12.17 4.88
N PHE A 165 1.15 11.18 4.05
CA PHE A 165 2.35 11.22 3.22
C PHE A 165 2.31 12.40 2.25
N SER A 166 1.20 12.57 1.53
CA SER A 166 1.03 13.66 0.56
C SER A 166 1.05 15.04 1.23
N ALA A 167 0.38 15.19 2.37
CA ALA A 167 0.40 16.44 3.14
C ALA A 167 1.81 16.81 3.60
N MET A 168 2.55 15.85 4.16
CA MET A 168 3.94 16.08 4.57
C MET A 168 4.87 16.31 3.38
N GLY A 169 4.60 15.67 2.24
CA GLY A 169 5.35 15.91 1.02
C GLY A 169 5.14 17.32 0.45
N VAL A 170 3.90 17.81 0.42
CA VAL A 170 3.62 19.22 0.04
C VAL A 170 4.32 20.19 0.99
N PHE A 171 4.29 19.91 2.30
CA PHE A 171 5.00 20.71 3.28
C PHE A 171 6.52 20.69 3.05
N GLY A 172 7.10 19.53 2.72
CA GLY A 172 8.51 19.40 2.35
C GLY A 172 8.87 20.20 1.09
N GLY A 173 8.03 20.15 0.06
CA GLY A 173 8.17 20.95 -1.16
C GLY A 173 8.09 22.46 -0.88
N TYR A 174 7.20 22.87 0.01
CA TYR A 174 7.10 24.25 0.49
C TYR A 174 8.38 24.70 1.20
N LEU A 175 8.91 23.90 2.11
CA LEU A 175 10.14 24.25 2.85
C LEU A 175 11.31 24.51 1.91
N VAL A 176 11.48 23.67 0.90
CA VAL A 176 12.58 23.86 -0.07
C VAL A 176 12.24 24.94 -1.08
N GLY A 177 11.10 24.87 -1.74
CA GLY A 177 10.74 25.79 -2.81
C GLY A 177 10.59 27.23 -2.35
N VAL A 178 9.88 27.46 -1.25
CA VAL A 178 9.61 28.82 -0.75
C VAL A 178 10.70 29.30 0.20
N LYS A 179 11.00 28.55 1.26
CA LYS A 179 11.88 29.04 2.33
C LYS A 179 13.38 28.97 1.98
N LEU A 180 13.80 27.98 1.16
CA LEU A 180 15.20 27.79 0.82
C LEU A 180 15.57 28.44 -0.52
N ILE A 181 14.74 28.27 -1.55
CA ILE A 181 14.99 28.74 -2.92
C ILE A 181 14.43 30.14 -3.15
N GLY A 182 13.32 30.52 -2.47
CA GLY A 182 12.76 31.87 -2.55
C GLY A 182 11.66 32.02 -3.61
N VAL A 183 10.98 30.96 -4.00
CA VAL A 183 9.75 31.05 -4.80
C VAL A 183 8.69 31.82 -4.02
N ASP A 184 7.90 32.66 -4.69
CA ASP A 184 6.87 33.45 -4.03
C ASP A 184 5.84 32.56 -3.31
N GLU A 185 5.66 32.81 -2.01
CA GLU A 185 4.76 32.03 -1.16
C GLU A 185 3.29 32.13 -1.62
N GLY A 186 2.90 33.34 -2.05
CA GLY A 186 1.54 33.57 -2.57
C GLY A 186 1.28 32.79 -3.85
N ALA A 187 2.22 32.81 -4.78
CA ALA A 187 2.14 32.05 -6.03
C ALA A 187 2.10 30.54 -5.77
N PHE A 188 2.95 30.03 -4.86
CA PHE A 188 3.00 28.60 -4.51
C PHE A 188 1.62 28.09 -4.08
N TRP A 189 0.97 28.74 -3.11
CA TRP A 189 -0.31 28.29 -2.58
C TRP A 189 -1.49 28.59 -3.50
N SER A 190 -1.56 29.78 -4.11
CA SER A 190 -2.69 30.18 -4.95
C SER A 190 -2.77 29.34 -6.23
N GLN A 191 -1.66 29.11 -6.90
CA GLN A 191 -1.63 28.27 -8.11
C GLN A 191 -1.94 26.80 -7.77
N MET A 192 -1.42 26.28 -6.65
CA MET A 192 -1.74 24.93 -6.20
C MET A 192 -3.24 24.77 -5.94
N GLN A 193 -3.87 25.72 -5.22
CA GLN A 193 -5.30 25.65 -4.92
C GLN A 193 -6.19 25.77 -6.17
N SER A 194 -5.76 26.54 -7.16
CA SER A 194 -6.51 26.69 -8.41
C SER A 194 -6.38 25.50 -9.37
N ALA A 195 -5.26 24.76 -9.29
CA ALA A 195 -4.95 23.67 -10.22
C ALA A 195 -5.34 22.29 -9.70
N VAL A 196 -5.41 22.10 -8.36
CA VAL A 196 -5.79 20.82 -7.77
C VAL A 196 -7.31 20.71 -7.68
N ASP A 197 -7.87 19.79 -8.45
CA ASP A 197 -9.30 19.47 -8.40
C ASP A 197 -9.54 18.38 -7.36
N PHE A 198 -10.40 18.68 -6.37
CA PHE A 198 -10.69 17.73 -5.30
C PHE A 198 -11.30 16.44 -5.83
N GLU A 199 -12.27 16.50 -6.74
CA GLU A 199 -12.95 15.30 -7.25
C GLU A 199 -12.03 14.46 -8.14
N LYS A 200 -11.21 15.09 -8.97
CA LYS A 200 -10.35 14.38 -9.92
C LYS A 200 -9.03 13.93 -9.31
N ASP A 201 -8.42 14.74 -8.46
CA ASP A 201 -7.07 14.46 -7.98
C ASP A 201 -7.07 13.75 -6.64
N VAL A 202 -7.78 14.32 -5.65
CA VAL A 202 -7.78 13.78 -4.29
C VAL A 202 -8.59 12.48 -4.21
N VAL A 203 -9.79 12.45 -4.80
CA VAL A 203 -10.63 11.24 -4.80
C VAL A 203 -9.97 10.09 -5.53
N ASN A 204 -9.33 10.35 -6.68
CA ASN A 204 -8.58 9.32 -7.40
C ASN A 204 -7.40 8.77 -6.58
N GLY A 205 -6.65 9.65 -5.89
CA GLY A 205 -5.59 9.23 -4.98
C GLY A 205 -6.11 8.37 -3.81
N VAL A 206 -7.27 8.73 -3.25
CA VAL A 206 -7.94 7.94 -2.19
C VAL A 206 -8.41 6.58 -2.72
N ILE A 207 -8.99 6.52 -3.92
CA ILE A 207 -9.41 5.25 -4.53
C ILE A 207 -8.20 4.35 -4.78
N LYS A 208 -7.10 4.88 -5.34
CA LYS A 208 -5.85 4.13 -5.53
C LYS A 208 -5.35 3.57 -4.20
N SER A 209 -5.24 4.41 -3.17
CA SER A 209 -4.75 3.99 -1.87
C SER A 209 -5.65 2.96 -1.19
N PHE A 210 -6.97 3.05 -1.38
CA PHE A 210 -7.92 2.04 -0.90
C PHE A 210 -7.69 0.68 -1.59
N VAL A 211 -7.55 0.66 -2.92
CA VAL A 211 -7.26 -0.56 -3.69
C VAL A 211 -5.91 -1.16 -3.27
N PHE A 212 -4.89 -0.34 -3.07
CA PHE A 212 -3.59 -0.80 -2.55
C PHE A 212 -3.72 -1.38 -1.15
N GLY A 213 -4.51 -0.75 -0.28
CA GLY A 213 -4.81 -1.27 1.05
C GLY A 213 -5.43 -2.66 1.01
N VAL A 214 -6.43 -2.87 0.15
CA VAL A 214 -7.06 -4.19 -0.06
C VAL A 214 -6.02 -5.20 -0.56
N ALA A 215 -5.23 -4.85 -1.58
CA ALA A 215 -4.25 -5.75 -2.17
C ALA A 215 -3.16 -6.15 -1.18
N VAL A 216 -2.49 -5.17 -0.56
CA VAL A 216 -1.38 -5.41 0.39
C VAL A 216 -1.84 -6.21 1.60
N THR A 217 -2.97 -5.82 2.18
CA THR A 217 -3.47 -6.49 3.38
C THR A 217 -3.91 -7.93 3.08
N THR A 218 -4.55 -8.16 1.92
CA THR A 218 -4.91 -9.52 1.49
C THR A 218 -3.67 -10.38 1.31
N ILE A 219 -2.64 -9.88 0.63
CA ILE A 219 -1.39 -10.60 0.42
C ILE A 219 -0.72 -10.92 1.75
N ALA A 220 -0.63 -9.95 2.66
CA ALA A 220 0.00 -10.11 3.95
C ALA A 220 -0.71 -11.18 4.82
N LEU A 221 -2.03 -11.12 4.88
CA LEU A 221 -2.85 -12.09 5.62
C LEU A 221 -2.76 -13.48 5.01
N PHE A 222 -2.79 -13.58 3.69
CA PHE A 222 -2.69 -14.85 2.97
C PHE A 222 -1.33 -15.50 3.14
N GLU A 223 -0.23 -14.77 2.92
CA GLU A 223 1.13 -15.31 3.09
C GLU A 223 1.41 -15.73 4.53
N GLY A 224 0.89 -14.98 5.52
CA GLY A 224 1.00 -15.36 6.93
C GLY A 224 0.21 -16.62 7.27
N TYR A 225 -1.02 -16.74 6.75
CA TYR A 225 -1.86 -17.90 6.98
C TYR A 225 -1.37 -19.18 6.27
N ASP A 226 -0.78 -19.03 5.06
CA ASP A 226 -0.21 -20.10 4.26
C ASP A 226 1.22 -20.50 4.69
N ALA A 227 1.89 -19.68 5.51
CA ALA A 227 3.26 -19.93 5.95
C ALA A 227 3.43 -21.32 6.60
N PRO A 228 4.54 -22.03 6.31
CA PRO A 228 4.92 -23.20 7.10
C PRO A 228 5.10 -22.83 8.57
N PRO A 229 4.69 -23.69 9.54
CA PRO A 229 4.74 -23.39 10.97
C PRO A 229 6.16 -23.51 11.55
N THR A 230 7.12 -22.83 10.94
CA THR A 230 8.54 -22.81 11.33
C THR A 230 9.06 -21.36 11.27
N ALA A 231 10.10 -21.05 12.04
CA ALA A 231 10.72 -19.73 12.04
C ALA A 231 11.21 -19.32 10.62
N GLU A 232 11.81 -20.27 9.89
CA GLU A 232 12.26 -20.07 8.52
C GLU A 232 11.06 -19.84 7.56
N GLY A 233 9.97 -20.59 7.74
CA GLY A 233 8.73 -20.44 6.97
C GLY A 233 8.11 -19.06 7.14
N VAL A 234 8.05 -18.54 8.38
CA VAL A 234 7.54 -17.21 8.70
C VAL A 234 8.44 -16.12 8.10
N SER A 235 9.77 -16.25 8.25
CA SER A 235 10.73 -15.32 7.64
C SER A 235 10.61 -15.28 6.11
N GLY A 236 10.51 -16.44 5.47
CA GLY A 236 10.28 -16.52 4.03
C GLY A 236 8.93 -15.92 3.59
N ALA A 237 7.88 -16.08 4.39
CA ALA A 237 6.57 -15.51 4.12
C ALA A 237 6.59 -13.97 4.19
N THR A 238 7.27 -13.38 5.18
CA THR A 238 7.40 -11.92 5.29
C THR A 238 8.12 -11.32 4.08
N THR A 239 9.20 -11.96 3.63
CA THR A 239 9.90 -11.54 2.40
C THR A 239 9.00 -11.62 1.17
N ARG A 240 8.28 -12.74 1.00
CA ARG A 240 7.33 -12.88 -0.12
C ARG A 240 6.22 -11.84 -0.06
N THR A 241 5.70 -11.53 1.12
CA THR A 241 4.70 -10.48 1.31
C THR A 241 5.18 -9.15 0.77
N VAL A 242 6.37 -8.70 1.15
CA VAL A 242 6.92 -7.40 0.70
C VAL A 242 7.10 -7.39 -0.81
N VAL A 243 7.73 -8.42 -1.38
CA VAL A 243 8.00 -8.49 -2.82
C VAL A 243 6.71 -8.54 -3.63
N THR A 244 5.78 -9.44 -3.26
CA THR A 244 4.52 -9.62 -4.00
C THR A 244 3.64 -8.38 -3.88
N SER A 245 3.55 -7.78 -2.69
CA SER A 245 2.80 -6.54 -2.48
C SER A 245 3.37 -5.36 -3.27
N SER A 246 4.68 -5.21 -3.30
CA SER A 246 5.33 -4.14 -4.09
C SER A 246 5.06 -4.28 -5.58
N LEU A 247 5.17 -5.49 -6.11
CA LEU A 247 4.84 -5.76 -7.52
C LEU A 247 3.34 -5.53 -7.80
N ALA A 248 2.46 -5.94 -6.89
CA ALA A 248 1.02 -5.72 -7.01
C ALA A 248 0.67 -4.22 -7.00
N ILE A 249 1.29 -3.42 -6.11
CA ILE A 249 1.08 -1.96 -6.08
C ILE A 249 1.47 -1.35 -7.42
N LEU A 250 2.66 -1.63 -7.94
CA LEU A 250 3.14 -1.05 -9.20
C LEU A 250 2.27 -1.46 -10.39
N ALA A 251 1.84 -2.72 -10.45
CA ALA A 251 0.94 -3.20 -11.50
C ALA A 251 -0.45 -2.56 -11.41
N LEU A 252 -1.03 -2.49 -10.20
CA LEU A 252 -2.33 -1.87 -9.97
C LEU A 252 -2.29 -0.37 -10.21
N ASP A 253 -1.20 0.31 -9.84
CA ASP A 253 -1.04 1.74 -10.11
C ASP A 253 -1.11 2.03 -11.60
N PHE A 254 -0.33 1.31 -12.41
CA PHE A 254 -0.37 1.46 -13.86
C PHE A 254 -1.78 1.23 -14.44
N ILE A 255 -2.46 0.16 -13.98
CA ILE A 255 -3.81 -0.18 -14.44
C ILE A 255 -4.81 0.91 -14.06
N LEU A 256 -4.80 1.34 -12.78
CA LEU A 256 -5.72 2.37 -12.29
C LEU A 256 -5.49 3.71 -12.97
N THR A 257 -4.23 4.13 -13.12
CA THR A 257 -3.87 5.35 -13.85
C THR A 257 -4.37 5.30 -15.28
N ALA A 258 -4.15 4.19 -16.00
CA ALA A 258 -4.61 4.02 -17.37
C ALA A 258 -6.14 4.10 -17.51
N PHE A 259 -6.89 3.59 -16.51
CA PHE A 259 -8.35 3.68 -16.52
C PHE A 259 -8.87 5.07 -16.14
N MET A 260 -8.26 5.72 -15.14
CA MET A 260 -8.71 7.01 -14.63
C MET A 260 -8.47 8.16 -15.62
N PHE A 261 -7.35 8.13 -16.36
CA PHE A 261 -7.03 9.17 -17.35
C PHE A 261 -7.54 8.88 -18.77
N ARG A 262 -8.08 7.70 -19.05
CA ARG A 262 -8.64 7.35 -20.38
C ARG A 262 -9.99 8.03 -20.68
N GLY A 263 -10.63 8.64 -19.70
CA GLY A 263 -11.92 9.34 -19.84
C GLY A 263 -11.81 10.82 -20.15
N GLU A 264 -10.60 11.38 -20.28
CA GLU A 264 -10.37 12.82 -20.50
C GLU A 264 -9.98 13.17 -21.96
N GLY A 265 -10.14 12.22 -22.92
CA GLY A 265 -9.88 12.42 -24.36
C GLY A 265 -11.16 12.60 -25.17
#